data_a4e8f4786476927d2062276721298434
#
_entry.id   a4e8f4786476927d2062276721298434
#
_cell.length_a   1.000
_cell.length_b   1.000
_cell.length_c   1.000
_cell.angle_alpha   90.00
_cell.angle_beta   90.00
_cell.angle_gamma   90.00
#
_symmetry.space_group_name_H-M   'P 1'
#
loop_
_entity.id
_entity.type
_entity.pdbx_description
1 polymer ?
#
loop_
_entity_poly.entity_id
_entity_poly.type
_entity_poly.pdbx_seq_one_letter_code
_entity_poly.pdbx_strand_id
1 'polypeptide(L)'
;MATVIAADATSGEGFEDLAWLFSCDSRNRGLIRQGFDEAALLWKAVKATSGKVLEIGRNFGGSTVLLAAAAPDREIYSIDNRSHENSACKNYLTRSENRQRVQLLVTDSRKALPDLGFGFLFIDGDHSFEGVLADVVAHWNCLQADAGNLALAAFHDAVPNDNFKWRDTDRRFHRVLTRLKNKFRTRQKPEIAPDYSPGVWRVCEELVRRGAASKWQSAGSMLVLKKLTDLPRDFARLTAESTLTAKLDNK
;
A
#
# COMPACT_ATOMS: atom_id res chain seq x y z
N MET A 1 -45.84 -0.60 -28.70
CA MET A 1 -44.38 -0.61 -28.97
C MET A 1 -43.67 -0.30 -27.64
N ALA A 2 -43.06 -1.30 -27.06
CA ALA A 2 -42.25 -1.11 -25.82
C ALA A 2 -40.83 -0.69 -26.24
N THR A 3 -40.45 0.51 -25.82
CA THR A 3 -39.09 1.01 -26.01
C THR A 3 -38.17 0.23 -25.05
N VAL A 4 -37.36 -0.66 -25.60
CA VAL A 4 -36.29 -1.32 -24.89
C VAL A 4 -35.22 -0.24 -24.68
N ILE A 5 -35.08 0.23 -23.46
CA ILE A 5 -33.93 1.04 -23.05
C ILE A 5 -32.73 0.08 -23.07
N ALA A 6 -31.85 0.24 -24.05
CA ALA A 6 -30.57 -0.44 -24.08
C ALA A 6 -29.79 0.02 -22.83
N ALA A 7 -29.52 -0.91 -21.93
CA ALA A 7 -28.59 -0.66 -20.84
C ALA A 7 -27.24 -0.34 -21.44
N ASP A 8 -26.71 0.82 -21.08
CA ASP A 8 -25.39 1.28 -21.51
C ASP A 8 -24.34 0.33 -20.91
N ALA A 9 -23.75 -0.50 -21.75
CA ALA A 9 -22.87 -1.62 -21.38
C ALA A 9 -21.42 -1.17 -21.03
N THR A 10 -21.23 0.06 -20.56
CA THR A 10 -19.89 0.65 -20.31
C THR A 10 -19.67 1.27 -18.92
N SER A 11 -20.56 1.06 -17.95
CA SER A 11 -20.22 1.43 -16.57
C SER A 11 -19.45 0.28 -15.93
N GLY A 12 -18.12 0.39 -15.89
CA GLY A 12 -17.30 -0.46 -15.01
C GLY A 12 -17.82 -0.40 -13.57
N GLU A 13 -17.49 -1.42 -12.75
CA GLU A 13 -17.87 -1.46 -11.33
C GLU A 13 -17.52 -0.13 -10.64
N GLY A 14 -18.45 0.42 -9.87
CA GLY A 14 -18.24 1.55 -8.99
C GLY A 14 -17.57 1.11 -7.67
N PHE A 15 -17.11 2.07 -6.89
CA PHE A 15 -16.56 1.77 -5.56
C PHE A 15 -17.60 1.12 -4.63
N GLU A 16 -18.85 1.49 -4.75
CA GLU A 16 -20.01 0.95 -4.01
C GLU A 16 -20.24 -0.55 -4.28
N ASP A 17 -19.93 -1.03 -5.47
CA ASP A 17 -20.07 -2.45 -5.84
C ASP A 17 -19.07 -3.33 -5.09
N LEU A 18 -18.06 -2.73 -4.48
CA LEU A 18 -17.01 -3.39 -3.69
C LEU A 18 -17.30 -3.44 -2.19
N ALA A 19 -18.53 -3.05 -1.76
CA ALA A 19 -18.91 -3.06 -0.34
C ALA A 19 -18.69 -4.42 0.33
N TRP A 20 -18.77 -5.53 -0.40
CA TRP A 20 -18.52 -6.88 0.09
C TRP A 20 -17.07 -7.10 0.58
N LEU A 21 -16.09 -6.31 0.13
CA LEU A 21 -14.70 -6.36 0.62
C LEU A 21 -14.60 -5.96 2.10
N PHE A 22 -15.52 -5.13 2.57
CA PHE A 22 -15.59 -4.64 3.96
C PHE A 22 -16.43 -5.54 4.87
N SER A 23 -17.09 -6.57 4.31
CA SER A 23 -17.87 -7.52 5.08
C SER A 23 -16.98 -8.23 6.09
N CYS A 24 -17.34 -8.15 7.37
CA CYS A 24 -16.66 -8.84 8.44
C CYS A 24 -17.66 -9.61 9.30
N ASP A 25 -17.24 -10.77 9.75
CA ASP A 25 -17.91 -11.53 10.81
C ASP A 25 -17.03 -11.56 12.07
N SER A 26 -17.46 -12.27 13.10
CA SER A 26 -16.70 -12.40 14.35
C SER A 26 -15.30 -13.05 14.18
N ARG A 27 -15.04 -13.70 13.06
CA ARG A 27 -13.80 -14.40 12.73
C ARG A 27 -12.99 -13.68 11.66
N ASN A 28 -13.62 -12.81 10.89
CA ASN A 28 -13.03 -12.18 9.73
C ASN A 28 -13.07 -10.64 9.87
N ARG A 29 -11.92 -10.01 9.71
CA ARG A 29 -11.76 -8.55 9.82
C ARG A 29 -12.03 -7.82 8.50
N GLY A 30 -12.80 -8.42 7.60
CA GLY A 30 -12.94 -7.99 6.22
C GLY A 30 -11.87 -8.59 5.31
N LEU A 31 -12.15 -8.62 4.03
CA LEU A 31 -11.24 -9.12 3.00
C LEU A 31 -10.17 -8.09 2.67
N ILE A 32 -10.53 -6.82 2.72
CA ILE A 32 -9.61 -5.68 2.64
C ILE A 32 -9.19 -5.25 4.05
N ARG A 33 -7.94 -4.86 4.20
CA ARG A 33 -7.37 -4.45 5.50
C ARG A 33 -7.42 -2.95 5.73
N GLN A 34 -7.52 -2.20 4.66
CA GLN A 34 -7.70 -0.76 4.67
C GLN A 34 -9.06 -0.40 5.26
N GLY A 35 -9.13 0.70 6.02
CA GLY A 35 -10.39 1.33 6.39
C GLY A 35 -11.13 1.84 5.16
N PHE A 36 -12.42 2.15 5.31
CA PHE A 36 -13.25 2.59 4.18
C PHE A 36 -12.71 3.89 3.54
N ASP A 37 -12.27 4.82 4.35
CA ASP A 37 -11.67 6.10 3.93
C ASP A 37 -10.32 5.90 3.23
N GLU A 38 -9.51 4.96 3.71
CA GLU A 38 -8.24 4.56 3.09
C GLU A 38 -8.47 3.89 1.72
N ALA A 39 -9.44 3.00 1.64
CA ALA A 39 -9.81 2.34 0.39
C ALA A 39 -10.38 3.32 -0.64
N ALA A 40 -11.20 4.29 -0.20
CA ALA A 40 -11.71 5.37 -1.05
C ALA A 40 -10.58 6.26 -1.57
N LEU A 41 -9.57 6.56 -0.73
CA LEU A 41 -8.38 7.29 -1.15
C LEU A 41 -7.56 6.48 -2.15
N LEU A 42 -7.36 5.17 -1.92
CA LEU A 42 -6.64 4.28 -2.82
C LEU A 42 -7.32 4.20 -4.20
N TRP A 43 -8.65 4.03 -4.21
CA TRP A 43 -9.47 4.09 -5.41
C TRP A 43 -9.27 5.38 -6.20
N LYS A 44 -9.39 6.52 -5.53
CA LYS A 44 -9.21 7.85 -6.13
C LYS A 44 -7.80 8.03 -6.68
N ALA A 45 -6.77 7.58 -5.97
CA ALA A 45 -5.38 7.72 -6.37
C ALA A 45 -5.08 6.89 -7.62
N VAL A 46 -5.56 5.65 -7.70
CA VAL A 46 -5.41 4.80 -8.90
C VAL A 46 -6.07 5.47 -10.11
N LYS A 47 -7.30 5.98 -9.95
CA LYS A 47 -8.02 6.67 -11.03
C LYS A 47 -7.37 7.98 -11.50
N ALA A 48 -6.55 8.62 -10.68
CA ALA A 48 -5.79 9.82 -11.03
C ALA A 48 -4.48 9.52 -11.79
N THR A 49 -4.17 8.24 -12.03
CA THR A 49 -2.96 7.78 -12.72
C THR A 49 -3.31 6.98 -13.97
N SER A 50 -2.33 6.71 -14.83
CA SER A 50 -2.43 5.84 -15.99
C SER A 50 -1.36 4.74 -15.96
N GLY A 51 -1.29 3.91 -17.00
CA GLY A 51 -0.30 2.85 -17.13
C GLY A 51 -0.52 1.69 -16.14
N LYS A 52 0.49 0.87 -15.94
CA LYS A 52 0.40 -0.32 -15.09
C LYS A 52 0.31 0.04 -13.61
N VAL A 53 -0.21 -0.89 -12.81
CA VAL A 53 -0.30 -0.77 -11.35
C VAL A 53 0.58 -1.83 -10.71
N LEU A 54 1.40 -1.44 -9.74
CA LEU A 54 2.19 -2.35 -8.93
C LEU A 54 1.73 -2.28 -7.47
N GLU A 55 1.41 -3.44 -6.91
CA GLU A 55 1.11 -3.65 -5.49
C GLU A 55 2.17 -4.52 -4.83
N ILE A 56 2.64 -4.12 -3.67
CA ILE A 56 3.56 -4.87 -2.80
C ILE A 56 2.85 -5.14 -1.48
N GLY A 57 2.62 -6.43 -1.17
CA GLY A 57 1.87 -6.83 0.02
C GLY A 57 0.40 -7.10 -0.26
N ARG A 58 0.10 -8.18 -1.00
CA ARG A 58 -1.27 -8.59 -1.39
C ARG A 58 -2.10 -9.13 -0.24
N ASN A 59 -1.47 -9.89 0.68
CA ASN A 59 -2.17 -10.67 1.68
C ASN A 59 -3.29 -11.54 1.06
N PHE A 60 -4.55 -11.39 1.47
CA PHE A 60 -5.68 -12.17 0.95
C PHE A 60 -6.25 -11.65 -0.38
N GLY A 61 -5.74 -10.54 -0.90
CA GLY A 61 -6.11 -10.00 -2.21
C GLY A 61 -7.23 -8.96 -2.19
N GLY A 62 -7.66 -8.47 -1.03
CA GLY A 62 -8.73 -7.46 -0.94
C GLY A 62 -8.35 -6.14 -1.62
N SER A 63 -7.15 -5.62 -1.35
CA SER A 63 -6.61 -4.45 -2.02
C SER A 63 -6.39 -4.69 -3.51
N THR A 64 -5.92 -5.88 -3.89
CA THR A 64 -5.76 -6.26 -5.31
C THR A 64 -7.08 -6.19 -6.07
N VAL A 65 -8.20 -6.66 -5.47
CA VAL A 65 -9.54 -6.54 -6.05
C VAL A 65 -9.92 -5.07 -6.23
N LEU A 66 -9.72 -4.25 -5.21
CA LEU A 66 -9.98 -2.81 -5.28
C LEU A 66 -9.20 -2.14 -6.41
N LEU A 67 -7.90 -2.43 -6.52
CA LEU A 67 -7.03 -1.90 -7.58
C LEU A 67 -7.49 -2.35 -8.96
N ALA A 68 -7.86 -3.63 -9.10
CA ALA A 68 -8.34 -4.20 -10.35
C ALA A 68 -9.67 -3.56 -10.81
N ALA A 69 -10.59 -3.31 -9.89
CA ALA A 69 -11.85 -2.63 -10.20
C ALA A 69 -11.65 -1.14 -10.51
N ALA A 70 -10.76 -0.46 -9.77
CA ALA A 70 -10.45 0.95 -10.02
C ALA A 70 -9.76 1.21 -11.36
N ALA A 71 -9.08 0.19 -11.93
CA ALA A 71 -8.30 0.28 -13.16
C ALA A 71 -8.65 -0.89 -14.12
N PRO A 72 -9.90 -0.94 -14.68
CA PRO A 72 -10.40 -2.09 -15.42
C PRO A 72 -9.62 -2.37 -16.71
N ASP A 73 -9.01 -1.35 -17.32
CA ASP A 73 -8.29 -1.44 -18.60
C ASP A 73 -6.76 -1.50 -18.42
N ARG A 74 -6.27 -1.74 -17.19
CA ARG A 74 -4.84 -1.67 -16.86
C ARG A 74 -4.31 -3.02 -16.40
N GLU A 75 -3.03 -3.26 -16.64
CA GLU A 75 -2.32 -4.39 -16.07
C GLU A 75 -2.02 -4.13 -14.58
N ILE A 76 -2.32 -5.13 -13.75
CA ILE A 76 -2.07 -5.11 -12.30
C ILE A 76 -1.04 -6.18 -11.98
N TYR A 77 0.03 -5.78 -11.36
CA TYR A 77 1.06 -6.69 -10.81
C TYR A 77 0.97 -6.64 -9.30
N SER A 78 0.64 -7.76 -8.68
CA SER A 78 0.49 -7.86 -7.23
C SER A 78 1.47 -8.87 -6.67
N ILE A 79 2.38 -8.39 -5.83
CA ILE A 79 3.49 -9.17 -5.26
C ILE A 79 3.22 -9.44 -3.79
N ASP A 80 3.48 -10.70 -3.37
CA ASP A 80 3.56 -11.08 -1.98
C ASP A 80 4.65 -12.14 -1.79
N ASN A 81 5.28 -12.17 -0.64
CA ASN A 81 6.29 -13.18 -0.32
C ASN A 81 5.68 -14.53 0.09
N ARG A 82 4.36 -14.60 0.20
CA ARG A 82 3.58 -15.79 0.55
C ARG A 82 2.33 -15.89 -0.30
N SER A 83 1.89 -17.13 -0.52
CA SER A 83 0.58 -17.38 -1.09
C SER A 83 -0.45 -17.38 0.02
N HIS A 84 -1.24 -16.32 0.09
CA HIS A 84 -2.46 -16.26 0.89
C HIS A 84 -3.64 -16.29 -0.06
N GLU A 85 -4.62 -17.13 0.22
CA GLU A 85 -5.79 -17.26 -0.63
C GLU A 85 -7.08 -16.98 0.15
N ASN A 86 -7.93 -16.16 -0.45
CA ASN A 86 -9.33 -16.03 -0.08
C ASN A 86 -10.19 -16.36 -1.31
N SER A 87 -11.16 -17.23 -1.16
CA SER A 87 -11.96 -17.73 -2.29
C SER A 87 -12.72 -16.62 -3.00
N ALA A 88 -13.29 -15.65 -2.29
CA ALA A 88 -14.05 -14.55 -2.90
C ALA A 88 -13.12 -13.64 -3.73
N CYS A 89 -11.98 -13.23 -3.16
CA CYS A 89 -10.97 -12.44 -3.88
C CYS A 89 -10.41 -13.21 -5.08
N LYS A 90 -10.08 -14.50 -4.91
CA LYS A 90 -9.59 -15.35 -6.00
C LYS A 90 -10.61 -15.46 -7.13
N ASN A 91 -11.87 -15.73 -6.80
CA ASN A 91 -12.94 -15.81 -7.80
C ASN A 91 -13.10 -14.50 -8.59
N TYR A 92 -13.01 -13.35 -7.93
CA TYR A 92 -13.04 -12.05 -8.60
C TYR A 92 -11.84 -11.86 -9.54
N LEU A 93 -10.62 -12.10 -9.04
CA LEU A 93 -9.39 -11.86 -9.79
C LEU A 93 -9.16 -12.85 -10.95
N THR A 94 -9.85 -14.00 -10.94
CA THR A 94 -9.74 -15.02 -12.00
C THR A 94 -10.89 -14.98 -13.01
N ARG A 95 -11.83 -14.02 -12.91
CA ARG A 95 -12.83 -13.78 -13.94
C ARG A 95 -12.17 -13.54 -15.30
N SER A 96 -12.89 -13.79 -16.38
CA SER A 96 -12.37 -13.66 -17.76
C SER A 96 -11.73 -12.31 -18.04
N GLU A 97 -12.37 -11.22 -17.59
CA GLU A 97 -11.92 -9.84 -17.75
C GLU A 97 -10.65 -9.50 -16.94
N ASN A 98 -10.41 -10.21 -15.84
CA ASN A 98 -9.26 -9.96 -14.96
C ASN A 98 -8.08 -10.88 -15.24
N ARG A 99 -8.35 -12.11 -15.69
CA ARG A 99 -7.38 -13.20 -15.79
C ARG A 99 -6.13 -12.87 -16.62
N GLN A 100 -6.29 -12.05 -17.66
CA GLN A 100 -5.18 -11.70 -18.56
C GLN A 100 -4.37 -10.50 -18.07
N ARG A 101 -4.98 -9.63 -17.27
CA ARG A 101 -4.39 -8.35 -16.85
C ARG A 101 -3.93 -8.33 -15.39
N VAL A 102 -4.42 -9.24 -14.53
CA VAL A 102 -4.01 -9.32 -13.13
C VAL A 102 -3.02 -10.45 -12.93
N GLN A 103 -1.81 -10.12 -12.56
CA GLN A 103 -0.72 -11.06 -12.31
C GLN A 103 -0.41 -11.12 -10.82
N LEU A 104 -0.64 -12.30 -10.22
CA LEU A 104 -0.39 -12.57 -8.81
C LEU A 104 0.95 -13.27 -8.66
N LEU A 105 1.97 -12.54 -8.21
CA LEU A 105 3.33 -13.03 -8.07
C LEU A 105 3.62 -13.40 -6.61
N VAL A 106 4.24 -14.57 -6.40
CA VAL A 106 4.74 -15.01 -5.09
C VAL A 106 6.26 -14.98 -5.13
N THR A 107 6.83 -13.86 -4.69
CA THR A 107 8.28 -13.61 -4.77
C THR A 107 8.70 -12.48 -3.83
N ASP A 108 9.99 -12.27 -3.69
CA ASP A 108 10.56 -11.11 -3.02
C ASP A 108 10.37 -9.87 -3.91
N SER A 109 9.65 -8.86 -3.39
CA SER A 109 9.36 -7.60 -4.10
C SER A 109 10.62 -6.91 -4.62
N ARG A 110 11.71 -6.96 -3.86
CA ARG A 110 13.00 -6.31 -4.20
C ARG A 110 13.69 -6.89 -5.43
N LYS A 111 13.30 -8.09 -5.84
CA LYS A 111 13.89 -8.82 -6.98
C LYS A 111 12.91 -8.95 -8.15
N ALA A 112 11.66 -8.58 -7.94
CA ALA A 112 10.61 -8.73 -8.93
C ALA A 112 10.57 -7.52 -9.87
N LEU A 113 10.30 -7.77 -11.14
CA LEU A 113 9.93 -6.76 -12.13
C LEU A 113 10.90 -5.55 -12.22
N PRO A 114 12.23 -5.74 -12.31
CA PRO A 114 13.22 -4.68 -12.15
C PRO A 114 13.09 -3.55 -13.18
N ASP A 115 12.54 -3.82 -14.37
CA ASP A 115 12.44 -2.86 -15.48
C ASP A 115 10.98 -2.55 -15.84
N LEU A 116 10.01 -2.93 -15.00
CA LEU A 116 8.60 -2.69 -15.27
C LEU A 116 8.24 -1.24 -14.95
N GLY A 117 7.97 -0.44 -15.99
CA GLY A 117 7.37 0.89 -15.82
C GLY A 117 5.90 0.79 -15.38
N PHE A 118 5.49 1.60 -14.41
CA PHE A 118 4.12 1.67 -13.91
C PHE A 118 3.76 3.10 -13.48
N GLY A 119 2.46 3.42 -13.52
CA GLY A 119 1.98 4.76 -13.15
C GLY A 119 1.49 4.86 -11.71
N PHE A 120 1.22 3.72 -11.06
CA PHE A 120 0.78 3.65 -9.68
C PHE A 120 1.51 2.56 -8.91
N LEU A 121 1.99 2.93 -7.71
CA LEU A 121 2.65 2.02 -6.76
C LEU A 121 1.85 1.99 -5.46
N PHE A 122 1.54 0.79 -4.94
CA PHE A 122 0.98 0.61 -3.61
C PHE A 122 1.90 -0.26 -2.76
N ILE A 123 2.35 0.24 -1.61
CA ILE A 123 3.22 -0.44 -0.66
C ILE A 123 2.46 -0.71 0.63
N ASP A 124 2.21 -2.00 0.92
CA ASP A 124 1.55 -2.53 2.12
C ASP A 124 2.20 -3.85 2.58
N GLY A 125 3.51 -3.98 2.38
CA GLY A 125 4.28 -5.20 2.66
C GLY A 125 4.91 -5.23 4.05
N ASP A 126 6.23 -5.13 4.12
CA ASP A 126 6.98 -5.03 5.38
C ASP A 126 6.97 -3.58 5.88
N HIS A 127 6.35 -3.32 7.03
CA HIS A 127 6.23 -1.96 7.60
C HIS A 127 7.45 -1.51 8.39
N SER A 128 8.53 -2.32 8.44
CA SER A 128 9.80 -1.86 8.99
C SER A 128 10.42 -0.78 8.09
N PHE A 129 11.21 0.10 8.69
CA PHE A 129 11.92 1.12 7.94
C PHE A 129 12.78 0.52 6.82
N GLU A 130 13.52 -0.55 7.12
CA GLU A 130 14.40 -1.25 6.18
C GLU A 130 13.60 -1.94 5.06
N GLY A 131 12.42 -2.52 5.38
CA GLY A 131 11.56 -3.17 4.41
C GLY A 131 11.00 -2.18 3.40
N VAL A 132 10.37 -1.11 3.88
CA VAL A 132 9.80 -0.07 3.01
C VAL A 132 10.88 0.66 2.21
N LEU A 133 12.03 0.96 2.83
CA LEU A 133 13.15 1.58 2.13
C LEU A 133 13.64 0.69 0.97
N ALA A 134 13.74 -0.60 1.20
CA ALA A 134 14.17 -1.54 0.16
C ALA A 134 13.15 -1.61 -1.00
N ASP A 135 11.84 -1.64 -0.72
CA ASP A 135 10.79 -1.62 -1.74
C ASP A 135 10.81 -0.30 -2.53
N VAL A 136 10.99 0.83 -1.85
CA VAL A 136 11.11 2.15 -2.48
C VAL A 136 12.34 2.21 -3.39
N VAL A 137 13.50 1.76 -2.92
CA VAL A 137 14.74 1.76 -3.72
C VAL A 137 14.60 0.86 -4.96
N ALA A 138 13.92 -0.28 -4.84
CA ALA A 138 13.73 -1.21 -5.94
C ALA A 138 12.79 -0.65 -7.03
N HIS A 139 11.76 0.11 -6.66
CA HIS A 139 10.65 0.40 -7.57
C HIS A 139 10.40 1.89 -7.86
N TRP A 140 10.92 2.81 -7.05
CA TRP A 140 10.61 4.24 -7.20
C TRP A 140 10.95 4.80 -8.58
N ASN A 141 12.12 4.43 -9.12
CA ASN A 141 12.56 4.97 -10.40
C ASN A 141 11.76 4.42 -11.60
N CYS A 142 11.09 3.26 -11.41
CA CYS A 142 10.18 2.69 -12.40
C CYS A 142 8.76 3.30 -12.34
N LEU A 143 8.43 4.06 -11.29
CA LEU A 143 7.18 4.80 -11.19
C LEU A 143 7.26 6.02 -12.11
N GLN A 144 6.39 6.08 -13.14
CA GLN A 144 6.44 7.09 -14.20
C GLN A 144 5.04 7.61 -14.50
N ALA A 145 4.94 8.90 -14.79
CA ALA A 145 3.71 9.50 -15.29
C ALA A 145 3.69 9.44 -16.82
N ASP A 146 2.60 8.97 -17.40
CA ASP A 146 2.33 9.22 -18.80
C ASP A 146 1.94 10.68 -19.02
N ALA A 147 2.04 11.18 -20.25
CA ALA A 147 1.78 12.57 -20.59
C ALA A 147 0.40 13.04 -20.03
N GLY A 148 0.44 14.04 -19.16
CA GLY A 148 -0.76 14.65 -18.56
C GLY A 148 -1.32 13.93 -17.32
N ASN A 149 -0.78 12.79 -16.91
CA ASN A 149 -1.18 12.06 -15.73
C ASN A 149 -0.22 12.24 -14.56
N LEU A 150 -0.60 11.69 -13.40
CA LEU A 150 0.22 11.68 -12.19
C LEU A 150 0.96 10.35 -12.04
N ALA A 151 2.16 10.39 -11.48
CA ALA A 151 2.85 9.23 -10.92
C ALA A 151 2.65 9.27 -9.40
N LEU A 152 1.87 8.34 -8.85
CA LEU A 152 1.51 8.31 -7.44
C LEU A 152 1.97 7.02 -6.77
N ALA A 153 2.45 7.16 -5.53
CA ALA A 153 2.75 6.05 -4.64
C ALA A 153 1.90 6.15 -3.38
N ALA A 154 1.13 5.12 -3.07
CA ALA A 154 0.36 4.99 -1.84
C ALA A 154 1.12 4.10 -0.84
N PHE A 155 1.16 4.54 0.41
CA PHE A 155 1.80 3.83 1.52
C PHE A 155 0.76 3.61 2.60
N HIS A 156 0.49 2.34 2.89
CA HIS A 156 -0.37 1.97 4.01
C HIS A 156 0.42 1.99 5.31
N ASP A 157 -0.27 2.21 6.40
CA ASP A 157 0.35 2.25 7.71
C ASP A 157 1.45 3.35 7.83
N ALA A 158 1.38 4.41 7.02
CA ALA A 158 2.32 5.53 7.02
C ALA A 158 2.01 6.56 8.11
N VAL A 159 0.76 7.02 8.19
CA VAL A 159 0.39 8.08 9.13
C VAL A 159 0.09 7.51 10.51
N PRO A 160 0.76 7.96 11.59
CA PRO A 160 0.46 7.52 12.94
C PRO A 160 -1.00 7.78 13.30
N ASN A 161 -1.69 6.76 13.78
CA ASN A 161 -3.05 6.84 14.30
C ASN A 161 -3.22 5.98 15.56
N ASP A 162 -4.36 6.06 16.24
CA ASP A 162 -4.60 5.34 17.49
C ASP A 162 -4.55 3.81 17.35
N ASN A 163 -4.77 3.27 16.15
CA ASN A 163 -4.67 1.84 15.86
C ASN A 163 -3.23 1.39 15.66
N PHE A 164 -2.32 2.31 15.34
CA PHE A 164 -0.92 2.05 15.00
C PHE A 164 0.00 1.88 16.19
N LYS A 165 -0.36 2.51 17.27
CA LYS A 165 0.43 2.76 18.48
C LYS A 165 1.12 1.54 19.09
N TRP A 166 0.77 0.34 18.68
CA TRP A 166 1.30 -0.90 19.28
C TRP A 166 1.87 -1.90 18.25
N ARG A 167 1.80 -1.61 16.94
CA ARG A 167 2.20 -2.55 15.89
C ARG A 167 3.61 -2.36 15.37
N ASP A 168 4.08 -1.12 15.36
CA ASP A 168 5.39 -0.80 14.82
C ASP A 168 6.46 -0.92 15.90
N THR A 169 7.18 -1.99 15.82
CA THR A 169 8.42 -2.16 16.55
C THR A 169 9.48 -2.51 15.51
N ASP A 170 10.43 -1.66 15.33
CA ASP A 170 11.60 -1.82 14.46
C ASP A 170 12.42 -3.11 14.75
N ARG A 171 11.97 -3.96 15.68
CA ARG A 171 12.66 -5.18 16.09
C ARG A 171 11.67 -6.35 16.20
N ARG A 172 11.87 -7.39 15.40
CA ARG A 172 11.10 -8.66 15.48
C ARG A 172 11.00 -9.22 16.91
N PHE A 173 12.04 -9.04 17.71
CA PHE A 173 12.08 -9.51 19.11
C PHE A 173 11.12 -8.73 20.01
N HIS A 174 10.99 -7.42 19.81
CA HIS A 174 10.01 -6.62 20.56
C HIS A 174 8.56 -7.00 20.24
N ARG A 175 8.25 -7.40 19.00
CA ARG A 175 6.89 -7.90 18.64
C ARG A 175 6.50 -9.14 19.44
N VAL A 176 7.42 -10.07 19.64
CA VAL A 176 7.17 -11.30 20.41
C VAL A 176 6.98 -10.98 21.88
N LEU A 177 7.86 -10.18 22.47
CA LEU A 177 7.76 -9.75 23.86
C LEU A 177 6.52 -8.92 24.15
N THR A 178 6.15 -8.01 23.24
CA THR A 178 4.94 -7.19 23.37
C THR A 178 3.67 -8.04 23.25
N ARG A 179 3.63 -9.04 22.35
CA ARG A 179 2.53 -10.01 22.28
C ARG A 179 2.38 -10.83 23.54
N LEU A 180 3.49 -11.28 24.13
CA LEU A 180 3.49 -12.04 25.39
C LEU A 180 3.05 -11.14 26.56
N LYS A 181 3.57 -9.93 26.66
CA LYS A 181 3.18 -8.95 27.70
C LYS A 181 1.70 -8.55 27.60
N ASN A 182 1.18 -8.35 26.38
CA ASN A 182 -0.22 -7.97 26.18
C ASN A 182 -1.21 -9.13 26.42
N LYS A 183 -0.77 -10.39 26.37
CA LYS A 183 -1.58 -11.55 26.73
C LYS A 183 -1.86 -11.62 28.25
N PHE A 184 -1.01 -10.99 29.06
CA PHE A 184 -1.07 -11.00 30.52
C PHE A 184 -1.40 -9.64 31.16
N ARG A 185 -1.57 -8.58 30.38
CA ARG A 185 -1.92 -7.25 30.88
C ARG A 185 -3.34 -6.86 30.52
N THR A 186 -4.12 -6.49 31.53
CA THR A 186 -5.40 -5.80 31.39
C THR A 186 -5.27 -4.54 30.54
N ARG A 187 -6.06 -4.47 29.52
CA ARG A 187 -6.54 -3.38 28.60
C ARG A 187 -6.02 -1.94 28.71
N GLN A 188 -4.91 -1.64 29.33
CA GLN A 188 -4.32 -0.31 29.24
C GLN A 188 -3.59 -0.19 27.90
N LYS A 189 -4.03 0.76 27.05
CA LYS A 189 -3.32 1.12 25.82
C LYS A 189 -1.91 1.55 26.21
N PRO A 190 -0.85 1.00 25.59
CA PRO A 190 0.49 1.46 25.88
C PRO A 190 0.62 2.95 25.55
N GLU A 191 1.21 3.71 26.47
CA GLU A 191 1.59 5.10 26.23
C GLU A 191 2.65 5.13 25.12
N ILE A 192 2.47 6.01 24.13
CA ILE A 192 3.41 6.11 23.00
C ILE A 192 4.46 7.11 23.40
N ALA A 193 5.70 6.75 23.10
CA ALA A 193 6.78 7.70 23.18
C ALA A 193 6.47 8.91 22.27
N PRO A 194 6.68 10.15 22.73
CA PRO A 194 6.40 11.35 21.95
C PRO A 194 7.16 11.43 20.62
N ASP A 195 8.29 10.72 20.53
CA ASP A 195 9.18 10.62 19.37
C ASP A 195 8.91 9.38 18.49
N TYR A 196 7.81 8.65 18.76
CA TYR A 196 7.47 7.48 17.99
C TYR A 196 7.08 7.86 16.55
N SER A 197 7.79 7.27 15.59
CA SER A 197 7.54 7.44 14.16
C SER A 197 7.52 6.07 13.46
N PRO A 198 6.44 5.70 12.78
CA PRO A 198 6.39 4.47 12.01
C PRO A 198 7.50 4.39 10.97
N GLY A 199 8.02 3.18 10.72
CA GLY A 199 9.07 2.97 9.71
C GLY A 199 8.64 3.45 8.33
N VAL A 200 7.38 3.20 7.96
CA VAL A 200 6.79 3.68 6.69
C VAL A 200 6.77 5.20 6.63
N TRP A 201 6.31 5.87 7.69
CA TRP A 201 6.28 7.33 7.77
C TRP A 201 7.66 7.95 7.56
N ARG A 202 8.68 7.39 8.21
CA ARG A 202 10.07 7.89 8.11
C ARG A 202 10.60 7.84 6.67
N VAL A 203 10.30 6.77 5.93
CA VAL A 203 10.68 6.68 4.51
C VAL A 203 9.93 7.73 3.68
N CYS A 204 8.64 7.92 3.94
CA CYS A 204 7.83 8.93 3.26
C CYS A 204 8.34 10.36 3.54
N GLU A 205 8.68 10.67 4.80
CA GLU A 205 9.28 11.96 5.17
C GLU A 205 10.61 12.18 4.45
N GLU A 206 11.45 11.16 4.35
CA GLU A 206 12.73 11.25 3.68
C GLU A 206 12.59 11.50 2.18
N LEU A 207 11.60 10.86 1.51
CA LEU A 207 11.25 11.13 0.12
C LEU A 207 10.85 12.61 -0.10
N VAL A 208 10.02 13.14 0.78
CA VAL A 208 9.57 14.54 0.71
C VAL A 208 10.71 15.51 1.04
N ARG A 209 11.46 15.25 2.10
CA ARG A 209 12.60 16.09 2.53
C ARG A 209 13.67 16.23 1.46
N ARG A 210 13.90 15.17 0.69
CA ARG A 210 14.88 15.17 -0.43
C ARG A 210 14.30 15.66 -1.75
N GLY A 211 13.05 16.10 -1.79
CA GLY A 211 12.40 16.58 -3.01
C GLY A 211 12.09 15.50 -4.03
N ALA A 212 12.20 14.21 -3.67
CA ALA A 212 11.82 13.12 -4.56
C ALA A 212 10.30 12.99 -4.70
N ALA A 213 9.55 13.44 -3.68
CA ALA A 213 8.10 13.41 -3.66
C ALA A 213 7.49 14.67 -3.04
N SER A 214 6.21 14.88 -3.30
CA SER A 214 5.34 15.78 -2.54
C SER A 214 4.12 15.03 -2.01
N LYS A 215 3.57 15.47 -0.87
CA LYS A 215 2.32 14.91 -0.35
C LYS A 215 1.18 15.24 -1.30
N TRP A 216 0.40 14.21 -1.67
CA TRP A 216 -0.78 14.38 -2.50
C TRP A 216 -2.05 14.40 -1.63
N GLN A 217 -2.35 13.31 -0.92
CA GLN A 217 -3.46 13.18 0.02
C GLN A 217 -3.16 12.15 1.11
N SER A 218 -3.94 12.17 2.21
CA SER A 218 -3.92 11.14 3.26
C SER A 218 -5.32 10.86 3.77
N ALA A 219 -5.57 9.64 4.23
CA ALA A 219 -6.78 9.21 4.91
C ALA A 219 -6.43 8.06 5.86
N GLY A 220 -6.95 8.06 7.08
CA GLY A 220 -6.59 7.06 8.09
C GLY A 220 -5.07 6.98 8.29
N SER A 221 -4.51 5.79 8.13
CA SER A 221 -3.07 5.56 8.16
C SER A 221 -2.39 5.65 6.78
N MET A 222 -3.17 5.80 5.71
CA MET A 222 -2.66 5.85 4.36
C MET A 222 -2.14 7.24 3.98
N LEU A 223 -0.97 7.28 3.34
CA LEU A 223 -0.39 8.46 2.73
C LEU A 223 -0.14 8.22 1.25
N VAL A 224 -0.59 9.12 0.40
CA VAL A 224 -0.30 9.11 -1.03
C VAL A 224 0.67 10.24 -1.36
N LEU A 225 1.76 9.88 -2.02
CA LEU A 225 2.80 10.79 -2.48
C LEU A 225 2.76 10.89 -4.01
N LYS A 226 2.97 12.10 -4.52
CA LYS A 226 3.25 12.36 -5.92
C LYS A 226 4.76 12.32 -6.14
N LYS A 227 5.22 11.50 -7.08
CA LYS A 227 6.62 11.48 -7.49
C LYS A 227 6.98 12.78 -8.21
N LEU A 228 8.12 13.34 -7.87
CA LEU A 228 8.69 14.54 -8.49
C LEU A 228 9.96 14.23 -9.28
N THR A 229 10.86 13.43 -8.68
CA THR A 229 12.14 13.06 -9.30
C THR A 229 12.51 11.61 -9.00
N ASP A 230 13.46 11.08 -9.74
CA ASP A 230 14.09 9.81 -9.46
C ASP A 230 14.99 9.87 -8.22
N LEU A 231 15.19 8.72 -7.60
CA LEU A 231 16.12 8.58 -6.47
C LEU A 231 17.56 8.50 -6.96
N PRO A 232 18.49 9.16 -6.26
CA PRO A 232 19.91 8.95 -6.50
C PRO A 232 20.33 7.52 -6.12
N ARG A 233 21.39 7.01 -6.74
CA ARG A 233 21.89 5.63 -6.53
C ARG A 233 22.25 5.32 -5.09
N ASP A 234 22.66 6.31 -4.32
CA ASP A 234 23.05 6.18 -2.92
C ASP A 234 21.93 6.56 -1.91
N PHE A 235 20.69 6.67 -2.38
CA PHE A 235 19.54 7.07 -1.55
C PHE A 235 19.42 6.22 -0.28
N ALA A 236 19.56 4.89 -0.37
CA ALA A 236 19.48 3.99 0.78
C ALA A 236 20.57 4.31 1.84
N ARG A 237 21.80 4.55 1.42
CA ARG A 237 22.91 4.89 2.31
C ARG A 237 22.69 6.23 3.00
N LEU A 238 22.35 7.26 2.23
CA LEU A 238 22.09 8.61 2.75
C LEU A 238 20.91 8.64 3.73
N THR A 239 19.89 7.82 3.49
CA THR A 239 18.71 7.72 4.35
C THR A 239 19.05 7.00 5.67
N ALA A 240 19.90 5.97 5.64
CA ALA A 240 20.36 5.28 6.84
C ALA A 240 21.26 6.19 7.72
N GLU A 241 22.13 6.98 7.11
CA GLU A 241 23.01 7.94 7.81
C GLU A 241 22.21 9.05 8.52
N SER A 242 21.18 9.63 7.86
CA SER A 242 20.33 10.66 8.48
C SER A 242 19.54 10.14 9.69
N THR A 243 19.18 8.86 9.67
CA THR A 243 18.49 8.19 10.79
C THR A 243 19.42 7.99 11.99
N LEU A 244 20.70 7.71 11.75
CA LEU A 244 21.71 7.57 12.81
C LEU A 244 22.02 8.91 13.49
N THR A 245 22.16 9.99 12.71
CA THR A 245 22.43 11.34 13.21
C THR A 245 21.28 11.84 14.08
N ALA A 246 20.03 11.69 13.65
CA ALA A 246 18.85 12.08 14.43
C ALA A 246 18.71 11.32 15.76
N LYS A 247 19.25 10.09 15.86
CA LYS A 247 19.29 9.32 17.12
C LYS A 247 20.40 9.76 18.07
N LEU A 248 21.43 10.41 17.57
CA LEU A 248 22.55 10.94 18.38
C LEU A 248 22.24 12.32 18.94
N ASP A 249 21.51 13.16 18.18
CA ASP A 249 21.13 14.52 18.59
C ASP A 249 20.02 14.55 19.66
N ASN A 250 19.30 13.43 19.87
CA ASN A 250 18.23 13.27 20.86
C ASN A 250 18.68 12.50 22.13
N LYS A 251 19.97 12.35 22.36
CA LYS A 251 20.56 11.82 23.61
C LYS A 251 21.29 12.91 24.36
#